data_d4777b887fdcfd12f49e914c838a5000
#
_entry.id   d4777b887fdcfd12f49e914c838a5000
#
_cell.length_a   1.000
_cell.length_b   1.000
_cell.length_c   1.000
_cell.angle_alpha   90.00
_cell.angle_beta   90.00
_cell.angle_gamma   90.00
#
_symmetry.space_group_name_H-M   'P 1'
#
loop_
_entity.id
_entity.type
_entity.pdbx_description
1 polymer ?
#
loop_
_entity_poly.entity_id
_entity_poly.type
_entity_poly.pdbx_seq_one_letter_code
_entity_poly.pdbx_strand_id
1 'polypeptide(L)'
;MVDLGKYQFMPSSLMHTGLIMRDPDVSLEEKAIYAMIYCCWDDEIDMNYLCDHLNINSTQACTYVMSLIYRGYARFNGDIIEVTDVKGEF
;
A
#
# COMPACT_ATOMS: atom_id res chain seq x y z
N MET A 1 -3.69 -29.54 7.72
CA MET A 1 -2.33 -29.25 7.24
C MET A 1 -2.38 -28.09 6.27
N VAL A 2 -1.42 -27.23 6.40
CA VAL A 2 -1.30 -26.13 5.44
C VAL A 2 -0.90 -26.71 4.08
N ASP A 3 -1.60 -26.28 3.05
CA ASP A 3 -1.26 -26.67 1.68
C ASP A 3 -0.10 -25.80 1.20
N LEU A 4 1.09 -26.33 1.25
CA LEU A 4 2.30 -25.61 0.84
C LEU A 4 2.29 -25.28 -0.65
N GLY A 5 1.61 -26.06 -1.48
CA GLY A 5 1.46 -25.76 -2.89
C GLY A 5 0.74 -24.44 -3.13
N LYS A 6 -0.18 -24.10 -2.25
CA LYS A 6 -0.91 -22.84 -2.30
C LYS A 6 0.03 -21.63 -2.19
N TYR A 7 1.03 -21.73 -1.34
CA TYR A 7 1.99 -20.65 -1.14
C TYR A 7 3.03 -20.59 -2.24
N GLN A 8 3.31 -21.73 -2.88
CA GLN A 8 4.25 -21.77 -3.99
C GLN A 8 3.75 -21.01 -5.20
N PHE A 9 2.43 -20.85 -5.32
CA PHE A 9 1.81 -20.12 -6.42
C PHE A 9 1.48 -18.68 -6.06
N MET A 10 2.02 -18.19 -4.95
CA MET A 10 1.84 -16.81 -4.57
C MET A 10 2.41 -15.90 -5.66
N PRO A 11 1.62 -14.89 -6.11
CA PRO A 11 2.12 -13.95 -7.10
C PRO A 11 3.39 -13.26 -6.63
N SER A 12 4.31 -13.02 -7.56
CA SER A 12 5.57 -12.34 -7.23
C SER A 12 5.33 -10.95 -6.63
N SER A 13 4.26 -10.28 -7.03
CA SER A 13 3.86 -9.00 -6.46
C SER A 13 3.61 -9.09 -4.95
N LEU A 14 3.02 -10.18 -4.47
CA LEU A 14 2.82 -10.37 -3.03
C LEU A 14 4.14 -10.60 -2.31
N MET A 15 5.12 -11.17 -2.97
CA MET A 15 6.46 -11.32 -2.41
C MET A 15 7.13 -9.97 -2.24
N HIS A 16 6.98 -9.08 -3.22
CA HIS A 16 7.53 -7.73 -3.14
C HIS A 16 6.84 -6.90 -2.07
N THR A 17 5.55 -7.09 -1.87
CA THR A 17 4.81 -6.43 -0.79
C THR A 17 5.48 -6.69 0.56
N GLY A 18 6.15 -7.82 0.70
CA GLY A 18 6.92 -8.12 1.91
C GLY A 18 8.01 -7.11 2.23
N LEU A 19 8.50 -6.34 1.26
CA LEU A 19 9.49 -5.30 1.53
C LEU A 19 8.95 -4.24 2.47
N ILE A 20 7.77 -3.70 2.17
CA ILE A 20 7.15 -2.70 3.03
C ILE A 20 6.72 -3.30 4.35
N MET A 21 6.22 -4.53 4.35
CA MET A 21 5.77 -5.19 5.56
C MET A 21 6.91 -5.44 6.55
N ARG A 22 8.12 -5.55 6.04
CA ARG A 22 9.33 -5.77 6.84
C ARG A 22 10.07 -4.48 7.17
N ASP A 23 9.65 -3.35 6.61
CA ASP A 23 10.32 -2.08 6.82
C ASP A 23 9.95 -1.53 8.19
N PRO A 24 10.88 -1.46 9.15
CA PRO A 24 10.58 -1.00 10.49
C PRO A 24 10.28 0.49 10.59
N ASP A 25 10.64 1.25 9.56
CA ASP A 25 10.40 2.69 9.51
C ASP A 25 9.00 3.04 9.02
N VAL A 26 8.28 2.06 8.51
CA VAL A 26 6.90 2.23 8.04
C VAL A 26 5.95 1.82 9.15
N SER A 27 5.04 2.72 9.52
CA SER A 27 4.07 2.46 10.58
C SER A 27 3.04 1.43 10.15
N LEU A 28 2.32 0.90 11.13
CA LEU A 28 1.24 -0.06 10.86
C LEU A 28 0.15 0.57 10.00
N GLU A 29 -0.18 1.83 10.26
CA GLU A 29 -1.21 2.56 9.52
C GLU A 29 -0.78 2.74 8.05
N GLU A 30 0.48 3.08 7.82
CA GLU A 30 1.02 3.23 6.47
C GLU A 30 1.01 1.90 5.72
N LYS A 31 1.34 0.81 6.41
CA LYS A 31 1.27 -0.54 5.84
C LYS A 31 -0.15 -0.92 5.48
N ALA A 32 -1.12 -0.55 6.32
CA ALA A 32 -2.53 -0.80 6.04
C ALA A 32 -3.00 -0.05 4.79
N ILE A 33 -2.62 1.21 4.65
CA ILE A 33 -2.96 2.01 3.47
C ILE A 33 -2.33 1.40 2.22
N TYR A 34 -1.07 1.04 2.29
CA TYR A 34 -0.38 0.39 1.17
C TYR A 34 -1.11 -0.89 0.75
N ALA A 35 -1.43 -1.73 1.71
CA ALA A 35 -2.11 -2.99 1.44
C ALA A 35 -3.48 -2.77 0.80
N MET A 36 -4.24 -1.79 1.26
CA MET A 36 -5.54 -1.46 0.70
C MET A 36 -5.41 -1.06 -0.77
N ILE A 37 -4.49 -0.13 -1.06
CA ILE A 37 -4.30 0.34 -2.44
C ILE A 37 -3.82 -0.80 -3.33
N TYR A 38 -2.92 -1.60 -2.82
CA TYR A 38 -2.35 -2.73 -3.57
C TYR A 38 -3.41 -3.79 -3.90
N CYS A 39 -4.25 -4.13 -2.92
CA CYS A 39 -5.28 -5.15 -3.09
C CYS A 39 -6.46 -4.67 -3.93
N CYS A 40 -6.71 -3.38 -3.95
CA CYS A 40 -7.84 -2.77 -4.68
C CYS A 40 -7.36 -2.03 -5.93
N TRP A 41 -6.40 -2.59 -6.63
CA TRP A 41 -5.78 -1.92 -7.77
C TRP A 41 -6.75 -1.61 -8.92
N ASP A 42 -7.87 -2.30 -8.99
CA ASP A 42 -8.92 -2.02 -9.96
C ASP A 42 -9.67 -0.72 -9.66
N ASP A 43 -9.62 -0.25 -8.43
CA ASP A 43 -10.31 0.95 -8.01
C ASP A 43 -9.39 2.16 -8.17
N GLU A 44 -10.01 3.31 -8.47
CA GLU A 44 -9.29 4.58 -8.45
C GLU A 44 -9.33 5.11 -7.02
N ILE A 45 -8.24 4.91 -6.28
CA ILE A 45 -8.18 5.26 -4.87
C ILE A 45 -7.60 6.66 -4.72
N ASP A 46 -8.41 7.56 -4.16
CA ASP A 46 -7.99 8.92 -3.81
C ASP A 46 -7.98 9.08 -2.28
N MET A 47 -7.71 10.29 -1.81
CA MET A 47 -7.68 10.57 -0.38
C MET A 47 -9.03 10.36 0.28
N ASN A 48 -10.12 10.70 -0.40
CA ASN A 48 -11.47 10.49 0.14
C ASN A 48 -11.78 9.02 0.32
N TYR A 49 -11.36 8.18 -0.62
CA TYR A 49 -11.52 6.75 -0.52
C TYR A 49 -10.85 6.21 0.74
N LEU A 50 -9.62 6.64 1.01
CA LEU A 50 -8.90 6.21 2.20
C LEU A 50 -9.59 6.67 3.48
N CYS A 51 -10.03 7.93 3.52
CA CYS A 51 -10.71 8.46 4.69
C CYS A 51 -11.99 7.69 5.00
N ASP A 52 -12.78 7.37 3.96
CA ASP A 52 -14.05 6.68 4.12
C ASP A 52 -13.87 5.22 4.55
N HIS A 53 -12.92 4.53 3.95
CA HIS A 53 -12.76 3.09 4.20
C HIS A 53 -11.93 2.77 5.42
N LEU A 54 -11.02 3.66 5.80
CA LEU A 54 -10.15 3.45 6.96
C LEU A 54 -10.60 4.22 8.19
N ASN A 55 -11.66 5.00 8.07
CA ASN A 55 -12.20 5.81 9.16
C ASN A 55 -11.13 6.73 9.76
N ILE A 56 -10.42 7.43 8.89
CA ILE A 56 -9.40 8.40 9.27
C ILE A 56 -9.77 9.76 8.67
N ASN A 57 -9.23 10.82 9.26
CA ASN A 57 -9.47 12.16 8.74
C ASN A 57 -8.45 12.51 7.64
N SER A 58 -8.69 13.61 6.94
CA SER A 58 -7.85 14.02 5.81
C SER A 58 -6.41 14.32 6.24
N THR A 59 -6.21 14.85 7.43
CA THR A 59 -4.88 15.15 7.96
C THR A 59 -4.08 13.86 8.18
N GLN A 60 -4.72 12.86 8.77
CA GLN A 60 -4.09 11.54 8.96
C GLN A 60 -3.77 10.88 7.64
N ALA A 61 -4.74 10.88 6.71
CA ALA A 61 -4.55 10.28 5.39
C ALA A 61 -3.38 10.96 4.66
N CYS A 62 -3.33 12.28 4.69
CA CYS A 62 -2.25 13.04 4.06
C CYS A 62 -0.89 12.67 4.67
N THR A 63 -0.80 12.61 5.99
CA THR A 63 0.43 12.28 6.69
C THR A 63 0.95 10.91 6.28
N TYR A 64 0.07 9.91 6.28
CA TYR A 64 0.46 8.54 5.95
C TYR A 64 0.84 8.38 4.48
N VAL A 65 0.06 8.98 3.58
CA VAL A 65 0.32 8.89 2.15
C VAL A 65 1.61 9.60 1.79
N MET A 66 1.83 10.80 2.34
CA MET A 66 3.07 11.53 2.07
C MET A 66 4.30 10.80 2.59
N SER A 67 4.18 10.12 3.72
CA SER A 67 5.25 9.29 4.24
C SER A 67 5.58 8.13 3.30
N LEU A 68 4.55 7.46 2.77
CA LEU A 68 4.75 6.39 1.78
C LEU A 68 5.42 6.92 0.51
N ILE A 69 5.01 8.10 0.06
CA ILE A 69 5.61 8.74 -1.13
C ILE A 69 7.08 9.07 -0.87
N TYR A 70 7.37 9.65 0.28
CA TYR A 70 8.74 10.00 0.66
C TYR A 70 9.65 8.77 0.68
N ARG A 71 9.11 7.63 1.12
CA ARG A 71 9.87 6.38 1.18
C ARG A 71 9.95 5.63 -0.14
N GLY A 72 9.27 6.12 -1.18
CA GLY A 72 9.30 5.50 -2.51
C GLY A 72 8.31 4.38 -2.71
N TYR A 73 7.33 4.20 -1.81
CA TYR A 73 6.33 3.14 -1.93
C TYR A 73 5.07 3.58 -2.65
N ALA A 74 4.83 4.87 -2.76
CA ALA A 74 3.62 5.41 -3.37
C ALA A 74 3.92 6.65 -4.19
N ARG A 75 2.97 7.02 -5.04
CA ARG A 75 3.00 8.28 -5.77
C ARG A 75 1.58 8.72 -6.09
N PHE A 76 1.43 10.00 -6.45
CA PHE A 76 0.19 10.51 -7.02
C PHE A 76 0.25 10.43 -8.54
N ASN A 77 -0.87 10.01 -9.13
CA ASN A 77 -1.12 10.13 -10.55
C ASN A 77 -2.39 10.99 -10.69
N GLY A 78 -2.23 12.30 -10.83
CA GLY A 78 -3.34 13.21 -10.65
C GLY A 78 -3.80 13.16 -9.21
N ASP A 79 -5.08 12.85 -8.99
CA ASP A 79 -5.66 12.70 -7.65
C ASP A 79 -5.60 11.25 -7.15
N ILE A 80 -5.20 10.33 -8.02
CA ILE A 80 -5.20 8.89 -7.70
C ILE A 80 -3.86 8.52 -7.07
N ILE A 81 -3.93 7.70 -6.04
CA ILE A 81 -2.75 7.21 -5.33
C ILE A 81 -2.38 5.85 -5.88
N GLU A 82 -1.14 5.70 -6.29
CA GLU A 82 -0.61 4.44 -6.81
C GLU A 82 0.51 3.94 -5.92
N VAL A 83 0.62 2.62 -5.80
CA VAL A 83 1.73 2.00 -5.08
C VAL A 83 2.47 1.04 -6.00
N THR A 84 3.72 0.80 -5.69
CA THR A 84 4.55 -0.15 -6.42
C THR A 84 4.90 -1.31 -5.51
N ASP A 85 5.09 -2.48 -6.09
CA ASP A 85 5.56 -3.64 -5.35
C ASP A 85 7.09 -3.65 -5.19
N VAL A 86 7.77 -2.69 -5.79
CA VAL A 86 9.22 -2.52 -5.64
C VAL A 86 9.51 -1.06 -5.29
N LYS A 87 10.15 -0.83 -4.15
CA LYS A 87 10.40 0.50 -3.62
C LYS A 87 11.02 1.43 -4.67
N GLY A 88 10.34 2.53 -4.94
CA GLY A 88 10.80 3.57 -5.86
C GLY A 88 10.68 3.23 -7.34
N GLU A 89 10.13 2.08 -7.70
CA GLU A 89 10.01 1.66 -9.10
C GLU A 89 8.56 1.63 -9.56
N PHE A 90 8.19 2.63 -10.33
CA PHE A 90 6.84 2.73 -10.91
C PHE A 90 6.86 2.44 -12.40
#